data_53d71606c46f2b07cda31076dce8f385
#
_entry.id   53d71606c46f2b07cda31076dce8f385
#
_cell.length_a   1.000
_cell.length_b   1.000
_cell.length_c   1.000
_cell.angle_alpha   90.00
_cell.angle_beta   90.00
_cell.angle_gamma   90.00
#
_symmetry.space_group_name_H-M   'P 1'
#
loop_
_entity.id
_entity.type
_entity.pdbx_description
1 polymer ?
#
loop_
_entity_poly.entity_id
_entity_poly.type
_entity_poly.pdbx_seq_one_letter_code
_entity_poly.pdbx_strand_id
1 'polypeptide(L)'
;MYTLARQLLFKLSPETSHDLSLDLIGAGGRLGLNGLVCKAPAKMPVSVMGLDFPNPVGLAAGLDKNGAAIDGFAQLGFGFVEIGTVTPRPQPGNPKPRIFRLPEAEAIINRMGFNNLGVDNLLSRVQAAKYKGILGINIGKNFDTPVERAVDDYLICLDKVYAHASYVTVNVSSPNTPGLRSLQFGDSLKQLLEALRQRQEDLAVRHGKRVPLAIKIAPDMSDEETVLVAQALVDSGMDAVIATNTTLSRVGVEGLAHGDEAGGLSGAPMRDQSTHIVKVLAAELAGRLPIIAVGGITEGKHAAEKIAAGASLVQLYSGFISVSYTHLTLPTSDLV
;
A
#
# COMPACT_ATOMS: atom_id res chain seq x y z
N MET A 1 24.50 0.92 -10.94
CA MET A 1 24.08 -0.50 -11.00
C MET A 1 22.59 -0.65 -11.28
N TYR A 2 21.70 0.02 -10.56
CA TYR A 2 20.25 -0.12 -10.77
C TYR A 2 19.77 0.20 -12.19
N THR A 3 20.28 1.28 -12.82
CA THR A 3 19.90 1.67 -14.20
C THR A 3 20.13 0.54 -15.20
N LEU A 4 21.26 -0.17 -15.10
CA LEU A 4 21.56 -1.31 -15.97
C LEU A 4 20.64 -2.50 -15.71
N ALA A 5 20.41 -2.84 -14.42
CA ALA A 5 19.50 -3.89 -14.03
C ALA A 5 18.06 -3.58 -14.51
N ARG A 6 17.59 -2.33 -14.37
CA ARG A 6 16.29 -1.87 -14.88
C ARG A 6 16.17 -2.03 -16.39
N GLN A 7 17.21 -1.65 -17.15
CA GLN A 7 17.20 -1.80 -18.60
C GLN A 7 17.06 -3.26 -19.05
N LEU A 8 17.71 -4.19 -18.33
CA LEU A 8 17.60 -5.62 -18.60
C LEU A 8 16.21 -6.16 -18.22
N LEU A 9 15.73 -5.81 -17.01
CA LEU A 9 14.41 -6.22 -16.54
C LEU A 9 13.28 -5.67 -17.42
N PHE A 10 13.43 -4.46 -17.99
CA PHE A 10 12.42 -3.85 -18.84
C PHE A 10 12.31 -4.50 -20.24
N LYS A 11 13.27 -5.34 -20.64
CA LYS A 11 13.15 -6.19 -21.84
C LYS A 11 12.21 -7.38 -21.63
N LEU A 12 11.97 -7.77 -20.39
CA LEU A 12 11.03 -8.85 -20.05
C LEU A 12 9.60 -8.28 -19.90
N SER A 13 8.59 -9.17 -19.96
CA SER A 13 7.23 -8.76 -19.63
C SER A 13 7.16 -8.17 -18.21
N PRO A 14 6.26 -7.20 -17.93
CA PRO A 14 6.19 -6.56 -16.63
C PRO A 14 6.00 -7.55 -15.47
N GLU A 15 5.17 -8.57 -15.65
CA GLU A 15 4.89 -9.56 -14.61
C GLU A 15 6.05 -10.52 -14.41
N THR A 16 6.71 -10.97 -15.49
CA THR A 16 7.95 -11.80 -15.39
C THR A 16 9.07 -11.04 -14.66
N SER A 17 9.24 -9.74 -14.96
CA SER A 17 10.23 -8.92 -14.26
C SER A 17 9.90 -8.76 -12.79
N HIS A 18 8.62 -8.61 -12.46
CA HIS A 18 8.15 -8.53 -11.09
C HIS A 18 8.48 -9.81 -10.32
N ASP A 19 8.11 -10.97 -10.86
CA ASP A 19 8.33 -12.26 -10.24
C ASP A 19 9.83 -12.52 -10.02
N LEU A 20 10.65 -12.31 -11.06
CA LEU A 20 12.12 -12.46 -10.98
C LEU A 20 12.72 -11.50 -9.93
N SER A 21 12.29 -10.24 -9.91
CA SER A 21 12.80 -9.26 -8.94
C SER A 21 12.43 -9.64 -7.52
N LEU A 22 11.20 -10.12 -7.30
CA LEU A 22 10.73 -10.57 -6.00
C LEU A 22 11.53 -11.79 -5.51
N ASP A 23 11.78 -12.76 -6.39
CA ASP A 23 12.60 -13.95 -6.07
C ASP A 23 14.05 -13.56 -5.71
N LEU A 24 14.65 -12.64 -6.47
CA LEU A 24 16.02 -12.15 -6.20
C LEU A 24 16.10 -11.38 -4.87
N ILE A 25 15.13 -10.48 -4.60
CA ILE A 25 15.06 -9.74 -3.35
C ILE A 25 14.86 -10.72 -2.17
N GLY A 26 13.97 -11.69 -2.32
CA GLY A 26 13.74 -12.70 -1.30
C GLY A 26 14.96 -13.61 -1.05
N ALA A 27 15.65 -14.04 -2.10
CA ALA A 27 16.88 -14.80 -1.99
C ALA A 27 18.00 -14.00 -1.32
N GLY A 28 18.20 -12.74 -1.76
CA GLY A 28 19.16 -11.82 -1.15
C GLY A 28 18.85 -11.55 0.33
N GLY A 29 17.57 -11.45 0.68
CA GLY A 29 17.12 -11.30 2.06
C GLY A 29 17.48 -12.49 2.95
N ARG A 30 17.25 -13.71 2.47
CA ARG A 30 17.62 -14.95 3.19
C ARG A 30 19.13 -15.06 3.43
N LEU A 31 19.93 -14.58 2.48
CA LEU A 31 21.38 -14.59 2.55
C LEU A 31 21.98 -13.38 3.28
N GLY A 32 21.17 -12.38 3.66
CA GLY A 32 21.64 -11.14 4.29
C GLY A 32 22.40 -10.19 3.34
N LEU A 33 22.24 -10.35 2.02
CA LEU A 33 23.03 -9.63 1.02
C LEU A 33 22.42 -8.28 0.62
N ASN A 34 21.10 -8.09 0.77
CA ASN A 34 20.43 -6.88 0.32
C ASN A 34 20.93 -5.64 1.06
N GLY A 35 21.24 -5.74 2.35
CA GLY A 35 21.82 -4.66 3.14
C GLY A 35 23.21 -4.22 2.70
N LEU A 36 23.95 -5.04 1.93
CA LEU A 36 25.26 -4.69 1.41
C LEU A 36 25.20 -3.78 0.18
N VAL A 37 24.08 -3.83 -0.57
CA VAL A 37 23.90 -3.03 -1.79
C VAL A 37 23.10 -1.75 -1.55
N CYS A 38 22.50 -1.59 -0.37
CA CYS A 38 21.75 -0.41 0.00
C CYS A 38 22.39 0.29 1.20
N LYS A 39 22.65 1.58 1.05
CA LYS A 39 23.11 2.40 2.18
C LYS A 39 21.95 2.53 3.17
N ALA A 40 22.20 2.29 4.45
CA ALA A 40 21.19 2.50 5.49
C ALA A 40 20.69 3.97 5.44
N PRO A 41 19.38 4.22 5.42
CA PRO A 41 18.86 5.57 5.45
C PRO A 41 19.19 6.25 6.79
N ALA A 42 19.17 7.58 6.79
CA ALA A 42 19.25 8.33 8.03
C ALA A 42 18.11 7.92 8.97
N LYS A 43 18.40 7.81 10.26
CA LYS A 43 17.37 7.57 11.27
C LYS A 43 16.52 8.83 11.41
N MET A 44 15.23 8.69 11.18
CA MET A 44 14.23 9.74 11.32
C MET A 44 13.02 9.15 12.05
N PRO A 45 13.15 8.82 13.34
CA PRO A 45 12.10 8.11 14.06
C PRO A 45 10.83 8.96 14.16
N VAL A 46 9.69 8.33 13.96
CA VAL A 46 8.37 8.94 14.09
C VAL A 46 7.42 7.96 14.74
N SER A 47 6.64 8.44 15.72
CA SER A 47 5.62 7.63 16.41
C SER A 47 4.25 7.94 15.84
N VAL A 48 3.61 6.93 15.26
CA VAL A 48 2.29 7.02 14.61
C VAL A 48 1.46 5.80 14.99
N MET A 49 0.18 5.94 15.27
CA MET A 49 -0.72 4.83 15.65
C MET A 49 -0.24 4.02 16.87
N GLY A 50 0.56 4.62 17.76
CA GLY A 50 1.20 3.90 18.87
C GLY A 50 2.35 2.97 18.47
N LEU A 51 2.88 3.11 17.25
CA LEU A 51 4.02 2.37 16.72
C LEU A 51 5.19 3.32 16.46
N ASP A 52 6.41 2.87 16.76
CA ASP A 52 7.65 3.61 16.55
C ASP A 52 8.33 3.20 15.25
N PHE A 53 8.23 4.04 14.24
CA PHE A 53 8.84 3.83 12.92
C PHE A 53 10.26 4.38 12.92
N PRO A 54 11.27 3.62 12.46
CA PRO A 54 12.66 4.09 12.41
C PRO A 54 12.89 5.19 11.37
N ASN A 55 12.02 5.28 10.35
CA ASN A 55 11.89 6.38 9.40
C ASN A 55 10.49 6.39 8.79
N PRO A 56 10.03 7.52 8.20
CA PRO A 56 8.66 7.65 7.72
C PRO A 56 8.37 7.00 6.36
N VAL A 57 9.36 6.35 5.73
CA VAL A 57 9.24 5.83 4.36
C VAL A 57 9.00 4.32 4.37
N GLY A 58 7.87 3.87 3.86
CA GLY A 58 7.49 2.46 3.79
C GLY A 58 7.34 1.91 2.38
N LEU A 59 7.30 0.58 2.29
CA LEU A 59 6.90 -0.13 1.09
C LEU A 59 5.38 -0.27 1.06
N ALA A 60 4.75 0.12 -0.06
CA ALA A 60 3.31 -0.03 -0.25
C ALA A 60 2.92 -1.47 -0.58
N ALA A 61 1.72 -1.88 -0.16
CA ALA A 61 1.12 -3.15 -0.57
C ALA A 61 1.00 -3.29 -2.10
N GLY A 62 1.04 -4.53 -2.57
CA GLY A 62 0.92 -4.89 -3.98
C GLY A 62 2.22 -5.37 -4.62
N LEU A 63 3.38 -4.98 -4.09
CA LEU A 63 4.68 -5.50 -4.53
C LEU A 63 4.90 -6.92 -4.02
N ASP A 64 4.72 -7.17 -2.75
CA ASP A 64 4.77 -8.52 -2.17
C ASP A 64 3.40 -8.94 -1.66
N LYS A 65 2.57 -9.52 -2.53
CA LYS A 65 1.20 -9.89 -2.19
C LYS A 65 1.11 -11.10 -1.25
N ASN A 66 2.14 -11.93 -1.24
CA ASN A 66 2.11 -13.20 -0.52
C ASN A 66 3.16 -13.30 0.61
N GLY A 67 3.90 -12.24 0.89
CA GLY A 67 4.96 -12.25 1.90
C GLY A 67 6.20 -13.06 1.49
N ALA A 68 6.53 -13.09 0.19
CA ALA A 68 7.63 -13.90 -0.34
C ALA A 68 9.02 -13.30 -0.06
N ALA A 69 9.10 -11.98 0.15
CA ALA A 69 10.36 -11.24 0.25
C ALA A 69 10.41 -10.27 1.44
N ILE A 70 9.68 -10.53 2.52
CA ILE A 70 9.58 -9.64 3.71
C ILE A 70 10.97 -9.26 4.22
N ASP A 71 11.83 -10.25 4.51
CA ASP A 71 13.19 -10.03 5.00
C ASP A 71 14.05 -9.28 3.98
N GLY A 72 13.80 -9.52 2.70
CA GLY A 72 14.50 -8.86 1.62
C GLY A 72 14.19 -7.36 1.54
N PHE A 73 12.93 -6.99 1.59
CA PHE A 73 12.51 -5.59 1.60
C PHE A 73 12.94 -4.86 2.88
N ALA A 74 12.87 -5.54 4.03
CA ALA A 74 13.34 -4.98 5.29
C ALA A 74 14.81 -4.56 5.24
N GLN A 75 15.67 -5.33 4.57
CA GLN A 75 17.10 -5.03 4.41
C GLN A 75 17.39 -3.87 3.45
N LEU A 76 16.41 -3.44 2.64
CA LEU A 76 16.56 -2.29 1.74
C LEU A 76 16.45 -0.94 2.46
N GLY A 77 16.08 -0.92 3.76
CA GLY A 77 16.08 0.28 4.58
C GLY A 77 14.70 0.94 4.75
N PHE A 78 13.61 0.33 4.28
CA PHE A 78 12.27 0.82 4.57
C PHE A 78 12.01 0.86 6.07
N GLY A 79 11.40 1.93 6.55
CA GLY A 79 10.98 2.08 7.94
C GLY A 79 9.86 1.10 8.31
N PHE A 80 9.07 0.67 7.32
CA PHE A 80 8.03 -0.33 7.45
C PHE A 80 7.74 -0.99 6.09
N VAL A 81 7.20 -2.21 6.16
CA VAL A 81 6.85 -2.99 4.96
C VAL A 81 5.37 -3.34 5.03
N GLU A 82 4.61 -3.04 3.97
CA GLU A 82 3.23 -3.48 3.83
C GLU A 82 3.13 -4.54 2.74
N ILE A 83 2.67 -5.75 3.14
CA ILE A 83 2.45 -6.91 2.25
C ILE A 83 0.95 -7.08 1.95
N GLY A 84 0.62 -7.87 0.94
CA GLY A 84 -0.76 -8.03 0.45
C GLY A 84 -0.99 -7.20 -0.83
N THR A 85 -2.21 -6.99 -1.30
CA THR A 85 -3.50 -7.34 -0.68
C THR A 85 -3.72 -8.84 -0.73
N VAL A 86 -4.08 -9.40 0.40
CA VAL A 86 -4.47 -10.81 0.52
C VAL A 86 -5.99 -10.93 0.73
N THR A 87 -6.55 -12.03 0.26
CA THR A 87 -7.98 -12.37 0.41
C THR A 87 -8.13 -13.67 1.22
N PRO A 88 -9.30 -13.97 1.78
CA PRO A 88 -9.51 -15.21 2.54
C PRO A 88 -9.06 -16.46 1.78
N ARG A 89 -9.50 -16.58 0.52
CA ARG A 89 -9.16 -17.70 -0.38
C ARG A 89 -8.16 -17.25 -1.44
N PRO A 90 -7.31 -18.16 -1.95
CA PRO A 90 -6.48 -17.86 -3.10
C PRO A 90 -7.33 -17.49 -4.33
N GLN A 91 -6.80 -16.59 -5.16
CA GLN A 91 -7.43 -16.24 -6.43
C GLN A 91 -6.39 -15.84 -7.48
N PRO A 92 -6.62 -16.17 -8.77
CA PRO A 92 -5.67 -15.91 -9.85
C PRO A 92 -5.56 -14.43 -10.23
N GLY A 93 -6.56 -13.62 -9.89
CA GLY A 93 -6.75 -12.26 -10.39
C GLY A 93 -7.25 -12.22 -11.84
N ASN A 94 -7.15 -11.05 -12.46
CA ASN A 94 -7.63 -10.84 -13.83
C ASN A 94 -6.72 -11.53 -14.87
N PRO A 95 -7.23 -11.82 -16.09
CA PRO A 95 -6.43 -12.39 -17.18
C PRO A 95 -5.21 -11.52 -17.54
N LYS A 96 -4.15 -12.19 -18.00
CA LYS A 96 -2.94 -11.54 -18.54
C LYS A 96 -3.13 -11.15 -20.01
N PRO A 97 -2.49 -10.04 -20.51
CA PRO A 97 -1.62 -9.11 -19.79
C PRO A 97 -2.42 -8.17 -18.88
N ARG A 98 -1.87 -7.84 -17.72
CA ARG A 98 -2.56 -7.06 -16.68
C ARG A 98 -1.67 -6.03 -16.00
N ILE A 99 -0.46 -5.84 -16.47
CA ILE A 99 0.47 -4.78 -16.07
C ILE A 99 1.07 -4.17 -17.32
N PHE A 100 1.04 -2.83 -17.39
CA PHE A 100 1.54 -2.05 -18.52
C PHE A 100 2.44 -0.95 -17.98
N ARG A 101 3.68 -0.91 -18.46
CA ARG A 101 4.64 0.14 -18.13
C ARG A 101 4.52 1.28 -19.11
N LEU A 102 4.58 2.50 -18.62
CA LEU A 102 4.64 3.74 -19.40
C LEU A 102 5.92 4.49 -18.96
N PRO A 103 7.09 4.09 -19.48
CA PRO A 103 8.38 4.61 -19.02
C PRO A 103 8.52 6.11 -19.21
N GLU A 104 7.96 6.67 -20.27
CA GLU A 104 7.98 8.09 -20.62
C GLU A 104 7.28 8.95 -19.57
N ALA A 105 6.26 8.38 -18.90
CA ALA A 105 5.50 9.04 -17.83
C ALA A 105 5.91 8.58 -16.44
N GLU A 106 6.94 7.76 -16.28
CA GLU A 106 7.28 7.09 -15.01
C GLU A 106 6.06 6.45 -14.34
N ALA A 107 5.23 5.77 -15.14
CA ALA A 107 3.93 5.29 -14.73
C ALA A 107 3.72 3.79 -15.01
N ILE A 108 2.72 3.23 -14.36
CA ILE A 108 2.26 1.85 -14.54
C ILE A 108 0.74 1.85 -14.52
N ILE A 109 0.12 1.21 -15.51
CA ILE A 109 -1.30 0.82 -15.45
C ILE A 109 -1.37 -0.66 -15.08
N ASN A 110 -2.23 -1.01 -14.12
CA ASN A 110 -2.45 -2.39 -13.73
C ASN A 110 -3.93 -2.72 -13.52
N ARG A 111 -4.28 -3.96 -13.84
CA ARG A 111 -5.58 -4.58 -13.56
C ARG A 111 -5.40 -5.94 -12.89
N MET A 112 -4.58 -6.00 -11.84
CA MET A 112 -4.17 -7.26 -11.19
C MET A 112 -5.32 -8.06 -10.61
N GLY A 113 -6.32 -7.42 -9.98
CA GLY A 113 -7.50 -8.09 -9.41
C GLY A 113 -7.20 -8.93 -8.17
N PHE A 114 -6.28 -8.45 -7.31
CA PHE A 114 -5.90 -9.11 -6.07
C PHE A 114 -5.43 -10.57 -6.24
N ASN A 115 -4.63 -10.86 -7.29
CA ASN A 115 -4.01 -12.18 -7.41
C ASN A 115 -3.16 -12.49 -6.18
N ASN A 116 -3.49 -13.58 -5.48
CA ASN A 116 -2.79 -13.99 -4.26
C ASN A 116 -3.05 -15.47 -3.94
N LEU A 117 -2.27 -16.04 -3.02
CA LEU A 117 -2.33 -17.44 -2.61
C LEU A 117 -3.18 -17.69 -1.35
N GLY A 118 -3.97 -16.68 -0.95
CA GLY A 118 -4.83 -16.74 0.24
C GLY A 118 -4.09 -16.41 1.54
N VAL A 119 -4.88 -16.04 2.54
CA VAL A 119 -4.38 -15.55 3.83
C VAL A 119 -3.56 -16.60 4.58
N ASP A 120 -3.89 -17.88 4.47
CA ASP A 120 -3.16 -18.95 5.16
C ASP A 120 -1.74 -19.13 4.60
N ASN A 121 -1.58 -19.01 3.26
CA ASN A 121 -0.26 -19.01 2.64
C ASN A 121 0.57 -17.79 3.07
N LEU A 122 -0.04 -16.60 3.10
CA LEU A 122 0.64 -15.39 3.57
C LEU A 122 1.12 -15.56 5.01
N LEU A 123 0.29 -16.08 5.90
CA LEU A 123 0.61 -16.27 7.30
C LEU A 123 1.78 -17.25 7.51
N SER A 124 1.82 -18.35 6.77
CA SER A 124 2.94 -19.30 6.86
C SER A 124 4.28 -18.62 6.54
N ARG A 125 4.29 -17.67 5.59
CA ARG A 125 5.48 -16.90 5.23
C ARG A 125 5.82 -15.82 6.25
N VAL A 126 4.80 -15.13 6.79
CA VAL A 126 4.99 -14.14 7.86
C VAL A 126 5.61 -14.79 9.09
N GLN A 127 5.14 -15.98 9.48
CA GLN A 127 5.68 -16.74 10.62
C GLN A 127 7.12 -17.21 10.39
N ALA A 128 7.48 -17.51 9.13
CA ALA A 128 8.84 -17.93 8.76
C ALA A 128 9.82 -16.74 8.62
N ALA A 129 9.32 -15.51 8.47
CA ALA A 129 10.14 -14.31 8.30
C ALA A 129 10.91 -13.96 9.59
N LYS A 130 12.13 -13.48 9.42
CA LYS A 130 13.01 -13.03 10.52
C LYS A 130 12.80 -11.55 10.88
N TYR A 131 12.11 -10.80 10.02
CA TYR A 131 11.85 -9.38 10.20
C TYR A 131 11.10 -9.11 11.51
N LYS A 132 11.61 -8.16 12.31
CA LYS A 132 11.05 -7.75 13.61
C LYS A 132 10.62 -6.27 13.63
N GLY A 133 10.69 -5.60 12.49
CA GLY A 133 10.22 -4.22 12.35
C GLY A 133 8.71 -4.14 12.13
N ILE A 134 8.25 -2.98 11.66
CA ILE A 134 6.84 -2.70 11.46
C ILE A 134 6.34 -3.38 10.18
N LEU A 135 5.48 -4.39 10.34
CA LEU A 135 4.85 -5.13 9.26
C LEU A 135 3.36 -4.78 9.16
N GLY A 136 2.97 -4.12 8.08
CA GLY A 136 1.57 -3.93 7.70
C GLY A 136 1.08 -5.12 6.88
N ILE A 137 -0.18 -5.55 7.10
CA ILE A 137 -0.83 -6.57 6.28
C ILE A 137 -2.09 -5.99 5.68
N ASN A 138 -2.12 -5.91 4.35
CA ASN A 138 -3.22 -5.36 3.58
C ASN A 138 -4.21 -6.48 3.24
N ILE A 139 -5.47 -6.30 3.59
CA ILE A 139 -6.54 -7.29 3.40
C ILE A 139 -7.61 -6.76 2.46
N GLY A 140 -8.25 -7.67 1.73
CA GLY A 140 -9.32 -7.35 0.79
C GLY A 140 -10.31 -8.49 0.62
N LYS A 141 -11.38 -8.22 -0.12
CA LYS A 141 -12.40 -9.21 -0.42
C LYS A 141 -12.05 -10.06 -1.65
N ASN A 142 -12.45 -11.32 -1.67
CA ASN A 142 -12.38 -12.16 -2.87
C ASN A 142 -13.23 -11.59 -4.01
N PHE A 143 -12.84 -11.90 -5.24
CA PHE A 143 -13.52 -11.43 -6.45
C PHE A 143 -14.98 -11.90 -6.51
N ASP A 144 -15.22 -13.17 -6.18
CA ASP A 144 -16.50 -13.86 -6.22
C ASP A 144 -17.39 -13.64 -4.99
N THR A 145 -16.90 -12.96 -3.95
CA THR A 145 -17.72 -12.56 -2.81
C THR A 145 -18.60 -11.36 -3.22
N PRO A 146 -19.94 -11.43 -3.10
CA PRO A 146 -20.80 -10.28 -3.34
C PRO A 146 -20.44 -9.07 -2.46
N VAL A 147 -20.68 -7.85 -2.95
CA VAL A 147 -20.33 -6.63 -2.21
C VAL A 147 -21.06 -6.54 -0.88
N GLU A 148 -22.30 -7.01 -0.82
CA GLU A 148 -23.14 -7.05 0.37
C GLU A 148 -22.58 -7.97 1.46
N ARG A 149 -21.69 -8.90 1.09
CA ARG A 149 -21.00 -9.82 2.00
C ARG A 149 -19.51 -9.52 2.12
N ALA A 150 -19.06 -8.37 1.64
CA ALA A 150 -17.65 -7.98 1.69
C ALA A 150 -17.10 -7.98 3.13
N VAL A 151 -17.91 -7.57 4.09
CA VAL A 151 -17.55 -7.55 5.52
C VAL A 151 -17.05 -8.91 6.00
N ASP A 152 -17.69 -10.01 5.58
CA ASP A 152 -17.28 -11.37 5.98
C ASP A 152 -15.82 -11.65 5.62
N ASP A 153 -15.40 -11.30 4.41
CA ASP A 153 -14.03 -11.53 3.93
C ASP A 153 -13.00 -10.71 4.69
N TYR A 154 -13.33 -9.44 4.99
CA TYR A 154 -12.45 -8.59 5.80
C TYR A 154 -12.29 -9.13 7.22
N LEU A 155 -13.37 -9.57 7.86
CA LEU A 155 -13.32 -10.14 9.20
C LEU A 155 -12.56 -11.46 9.24
N ILE A 156 -12.74 -12.35 8.26
CA ILE A 156 -11.97 -13.61 8.14
C ILE A 156 -10.46 -13.29 8.03
N CYS A 157 -10.09 -12.35 7.18
CA CYS A 157 -8.70 -11.96 7.06
C CYS A 157 -8.18 -11.32 8.36
N LEU A 158 -8.94 -10.39 8.96
CA LEU A 158 -8.56 -9.68 10.18
C LEU A 158 -8.29 -10.66 11.32
N ASP A 159 -9.18 -11.62 11.54
CA ASP A 159 -9.02 -12.67 12.57
C ASP A 159 -7.69 -13.41 12.43
N LYS A 160 -7.33 -13.75 11.20
CA LYS A 160 -6.14 -14.54 10.92
C LYS A 160 -4.85 -13.73 11.04
N VAL A 161 -4.85 -12.48 10.54
CA VAL A 161 -3.61 -11.68 10.47
C VAL A 161 -3.32 -10.91 11.75
N TYR A 162 -4.30 -10.68 12.62
CA TYR A 162 -4.23 -9.78 13.77
C TYR A 162 -3.03 -10.01 14.67
N ALA A 163 -2.79 -11.27 15.06
CA ALA A 163 -1.70 -11.62 15.96
C ALA A 163 -0.30 -11.37 15.36
N HIS A 164 -0.20 -11.31 14.02
CA HIS A 164 1.04 -11.29 13.25
C HIS A 164 1.37 -9.93 12.64
N ALA A 165 0.40 -9.01 12.59
CA ALA A 165 0.58 -7.68 12.04
C ALA A 165 1.00 -6.67 13.11
N SER A 166 1.77 -5.64 12.70
CA SER A 166 1.95 -4.41 13.46
C SER A 166 0.76 -3.47 13.27
N TYR A 167 0.22 -3.39 12.05
CA TYR A 167 -1.06 -2.76 11.70
C TYR A 167 -1.72 -3.52 10.56
N VAL A 168 -3.02 -3.38 10.40
CA VAL A 168 -3.77 -3.99 9.28
C VAL A 168 -4.35 -2.89 8.40
N THR A 169 -4.17 -3.02 7.08
CA THR A 169 -4.78 -2.13 6.09
C THR A 169 -6.01 -2.79 5.48
N VAL A 170 -7.15 -2.13 5.58
CA VAL A 170 -8.40 -2.52 4.94
C VAL A 170 -8.50 -1.83 3.58
N ASN A 171 -8.40 -2.59 2.50
CA ASN A 171 -8.37 -2.05 1.14
C ASN A 171 -9.77 -2.05 0.52
N VAL A 172 -10.42 -0.88 0.53
CA VAL A 172 -11.75 -0.66 -0.07
C VAL A 172 -11.69 0.09 -1.40
N SER A 173 -10.49 0.26 -1.98
CA SER A 173 -10.24 1.26 -3.03
C SER A 173 -9.71 0.71 -4.35
N SER A 174 -9.55 -0.62 -4.50
CA SER A 174 -9.07 -1.18 -5.77
C SER A 174 -10.08 -0.94 -6.91
N PRO A 175 -9.64 -0.37 -8.06
CA PRO A 175 -10.52 -0.23 -9.21
C PRO A 175 -10.71 -1.55 -9.97
N ASN A 176 -9.95 -2.59 -9.61
CA ASN A 176 -9.84 -3.84 -10.35
C ASN A 176 -10.70 -4.98 -9.74
N THR A 177 -11.51 -4.67 -8.74
CA THR A 177 -12.47 -5.59 -8.11
C THR A 177 -13.87 -4.98 -8.23
N PRO A 178 -14.81 -5.65 -8.89
CA PRO A 178 -16.14 -5.10 -9.15
C PRO A 178 -16.85 -4.65 -7.86
N GLY A 179 -17.41 -3.45 -7.89
CA GLY A 179 -18.19 -2.87 -6.80
C GLY A 179 -17.40 -2.51 -5.54
N LEU A 180 -16.10 -2.81 -5.45
CA LEU A 180 -15.35 -2.60 -4.21
C LEU A 180 -15.36 -1.14 -3.75
N ARG A 181 -15.24 -0.20 -4.68
CA ARG A 181 -15.20 1.24 -4.35
C ARG A 181 -16.50 1.78 -3.79
N SER A 182 -17.65 1.11 -4.02
CA SER A 182 -18.90 1.52 -3.39
C SER A 182 -18.89 1.36 -1.86
N LEU A 183 -18.00 0.52 -1.34
CA LEU A 183 -17.80 0.37 0.12
C LEU A 183 -17.20 1.62 0.79
N GLN A 184 -16.71 2.60 0.01
CA GLN A 184 -16.13 3.82 0.56
C GLN A 184 -17.15 4.87 0.97
N PHE A 185 -18.44 4.64 0.71
CA PHE A 185 -19.47 5.67 0.86
C PHE A 185 -20.69 5.20 1.63
N GLY A 186 -21.36 6.14 2.29
CA GLY A 186 -22.68 5.97 2.90
C GLY A 186 -22.75 4.84 3.93
N ASP A 187 -23.89 4.17 3.96
CA ASP A 187 -24.18 3.11 4.93
C ASP A 187 -23.24 1.90 4.78
N SER A 188 -22.79 1.61 3.56
CA SER A 188 -21.86 0.50 3.32
C SER A 188 -20.51 0.71 4.01
N LEU A 189 -19.97 1.94 3.97
CA LEU A 189 -18.75 2.29 4.69
C LEU A 189 -18.99 2.18 6.19
N LYS A 190 -20.05 2.78 6.70
CA LYS A 190 -20.38 2.79 8.13
C LYS A 190 -20.48 1.37 8.69
N GLN A 191 -21.25 0.50 8.06
CA GLN A 191 -21.42 -0.90 8.47
C GLN A 191 -20.10 -1.66 8.49
N LEU A 192 -19.25 -1.46 7.47
CA LEU A 192 -17.94 -2.08 7.42
C LEU A 192 -17.04 -1.59 8.58
N LEU A 193 -16.98 -0.28 8.81
CA LEU A 193 -16.16 0.31 9.86
C LEU A 193 -16.60 -0.12 11.26
N GLU A 194 -17.91 -0.15 11.53
CA GLU A 194 -18.49 -0.62 12.79
C GLU A 194 -18.13 -2.11 13.05
N ALA A 195 -18.29 -2.96 12.03
CA ALA A 195 -17.94 -4.38 12.15
C ALA A 195 -16.42 -4.59 12.38
N LEU A 196 -15.58 -3.83 11.70
CA LEU A 196 -14.12 -3.87 11.88
C LEU A 196 -13.72 -3.40 13.27
N ARG A 197 -14.33 -2.31 13.76
CA ARG A 197 -14.04 -1.77 15.08
C ARG A 197 -14.42 -2.76 16.18
N GLN A 198 -15.62 -3.32 16.13
CA GLN A 198 -16.07 -4.33 17.09
C GLN A 198 -15.11 -5.53 17.07
N ARG A 199 -14.75 -6.02 15.90
CA ARG A 199 -13.83 -7.15 15.79
C ARG A 199 -12.43 -6.81 16.29
N GLN A 200 -11.93 -5.60 16.06
CA GLN A 200 -10.64 -5.13 16.60
C GLN A 200 -10.64 -5.17 18.13
N GLU A 201 -11.71 -4.73 18.77
CA GLU A 201 -11.86 -4.76 20.22
C GLU A 201 -11.87 -6.19 20.79
N ASP A 202 -12.65 -7.08 20.18
CA ASP A 202 -12.69 -8.50 20.56
C ASP A 202 -11.30 -9.16 20.43
N LEU A 203 -10.59 -8.86 19.35
CA LEU A 203 -9.25 -9.40 19.12
C LEU A 203 -8.21 -8.76 20.05
N ALA A 204 -8.34 -7.49 20.38
CA ALA A 204 -7.45 -6.83 21.33
C ALA A 204 -7.54 -7.49 22.73
N VAL A 205 -8.75 -7.81 23.18
CA VAL A 205 -8.95 -8.55 24.44
C VAL A 205 -8.35 -9.97 24.33
N ARG A 206 -8.63 -10.68 23.23
CA ARG A 206 -8.15 -12.07 23.02
C ARG A 206 -6.63 -12.17 22.99
N HIS A 207 -5.95 -11.21 22.34
CA HIS A 207 -4.50 -11.25 22.13
C HIS A 207 -3.70 -10.38 23.11
N GLY A 208 -4.36 -9.62 24.00
CA GLY A 208 -3.70 -8.73 24.96
C GLY A 208 -2.92 -7.58 24.29
N LYS A 209 -3.24 -7.26 23.04
CA LYS A 209 -2.62 -6.14 22.30
C LYS A 209 -3.61 -5.53 21.32
N ARG A 210 -3.57 -4.22 21.15
CA ARG A 210 -4.32 -3.50 20.12
C ARG A 210 -3.47 -3.39 18.86
N VAL A 211 -3.97 -3.87 17.73
CA VAL A 211 -3.38 -3.72 16.41
C VAL A 211 -4.15 -2.65 15.64
N PRO A 212 -3.50 -1.54 15.22
CA PRO A 212 -4.15 -0.46 14.50
C PRO A 212 -4.76 -0.90 13.16
N LEU A 213 -5.91 -0.29 12.79
CA LEU A 213 -6.57 -0.46 11.51
C LEU A 213 -6.45 0.81 10.67
N ALA A 214 -5.88 0.68 9.47
CA ALA A 214 -5.78 1.75 8.47
C ALA A 214 -6.74 1.48 7.30
N ILE A 215 -7.48 2.48 6.86
CA ILE A 215 -8.39 2.35 5.71
C ILE A 215 -7.74 2.96 4.47
N LYS A 216 -7.58 2.16 3.40
CA LYS A 216 -6.98 2.63 2.14
C LYS A 216 -8.04 3.04 1.15
N ILE A 217 -8.01 4.33 0.77
CA ILE A 217 -9.02 4.99 -0.06
C ILE A 217 -8.55 5.23 -1.50
N ALA A 218 -9.50 5.46 -2.41
CA ALA A 218 -9.25 5.82 -3.80
C ALA A 218 -8.92 7.32 -3.95
N PRO A 219 -8.23 7.71 -5.02
CA PRO A 219 -8.00 9.13 -5.34
C PRO A 219 -9.16 9.77 -6.13
N ASP A 220 -10.05 8.96 -6.72
CA ASP A 220 -11.10 9.42 -7.65
C ASP A 220 -12.37 9.75 -6.85
N MET A 221 -12.26 10.76 -5.98
CA MET A 221 -13.34 11.29 -5.14
C MET A 221 -13.33 12.82 -5.21
N SER A 222 -14.50 13.45 -5.01
CA SER A 222 -14.58 14.90 -4.82
C SER A 222 -14.05 15.29 -3.44
N ASP A 223 -13.85 16.60 -3.21
CA ASP A 223 -13.43 17.11 -1.91
C ASP A 223 -14.50 16.82 -0.84
N GLU A 224 -15.79 16.99 -1.19
CA GLU A 224 -16.92 16.69 -0.31
C GLU A 224 -16.97 15.20 0.06
N GLU A 225 -16.79 14.30 -0.91
CA GLU A 225 -16.72 12.86 -0.66
C GLU A 225 -15.54 12.50 0.24
N THR A 226 -14.38 13.14 0.03
CA THR A 226 -13.18 12.95 0.84
C THR A 226 -13.41 13.39 2.29
N VAL A 227 -14.08 14.52 2.50
CA VAL A 227 -14.48 15.01 3.84
C VAL A 227 -15.43 14.04 4.53
N LEU A 228 -16.47 13.56 3.82
CA LEU A 228 -17.41 12.58 4.39
C LEU A 228 -16.72 11.27 4.79
N VAL A 229 -15.78 10.79 3.99
CA VAL A 229 -14.97 9.62 4.34
C VAL A 229 -14.12 9.91 5.57
N ALA A 230 -13.44 11.05 5.64
CA ALA A 230 -12.62 11.43 6.80
C ALA A 230 -13.44 11.45 8.09
N GLN A 231 -14.64 12.05 8.05
CA GLN A 231 -15.56 12.09 9.19
C GLN A 231 -15.99 10.68 9.63
N ALA A 232 -16.39 9.83 8.67
CA ALA A 232 -16.78 8.46 8.97
C ALA A 232 -15.66 7.64 9.63
N LEU A 233 -14.40 7.85 9.20
CA LEU A 233 -13.24 7.18 9.81
C LEU A 233 -13.00 7.62 11.25
N VAL A 234 -13.13 8.92 11.52
CA VAL A 234 -13.01 9.47 12.88
C VAL A 234 -14.14 8.96 13.78
N ASP A 235 -15.38 9.06 13.32
CA ASP A 235 -16.57 8.67 14.10
C ASP A 235 -16.56 7.17 14.45
N SER A 236 -16.00 6.34 13.56
CA SER A 236 -15.87 4.89 13.78
C SER A 236 -14.60 4.51 14.54
N GLY A 237 -13.77 5.47 14.94
CA GLY A 237 -12.56 5.23 15.74
C GLY A 237 -11.49 4.43 15.00
N MET A 238 -11.35 4.60 13.68
CA MET A 238 -10.23 4.02 12.91
C MET A 238 -8.90 4.64 13.34
N ASP A 239 -7.79 3.96 13.05
CA ASP A 239 -6.48 4.36 13.58
C ASP A 239 -5.62 5.13 12.56
N ALA A 240 -5.90 5.01 11.25
CA ALA A 240 -5.24 5.75 10.17
C ALA A 240 -6.03 5.72 8.87
N VAL A 241 -5.69 6.64 7.95
CA VAL A 241 -6.10 6.60 6.55
C VAL A 241 -4.89 6.49 5.63
N ILE A 242 -4.98 5.64 4.58
CA ILE A 242 -3.95 5.54 3.53
C ILE A 242 -4.48 6.20 2.26
N ALA A 243 -3.87 7.30 1.86
CA ALA A 243 -4.23 8.09 0.68
C ALA A 243 -3.06 8.18 -0.30
N THR A 244 -3.12 7.50 -1.47
CA THR A 244 -4.28 6.84 -2.06
C THR A 244 -3.93 5.51 -2.75
N ASN A 245 -4.96 4.80 -3.24
CA ASN A 245 -4.80 3.75 -4.24
C ASN A 245 -4.51 4.37 -5.63
N THR A 246 -4.54 3.58 -6.69
CA THR A 246 -4.37 3.98 -8.10
C THR A 246 -5.62 4.71 -8.62
N THR A 247 -5.44 5.58 -9.65
CA THR A 247 -6.53 6.34 -10.26
C THR A 247 -7.04 5.70 -11.55
N LEU A 248 -8.31 5.97 -11.89
CA LEU A 248 -8.90 5.68 -13.20
C LEU A 248 -8.66 6.81 -14.23
N SER A 249 -8.19 7.97 -13.77
CA SER A 249 -7.79 9.08 -14.66
C SER A 249 -6.66 8.65 -15.58
N ARG A 250 -6.62 9.24 -16.78
CA ARG A 250 -5.54 9.03 -17.76
C ARG A 250 -4.76 10.31 -18.04
N VAL A 251 -5.00 11.34 -17.23
CA VAL A 251 -4.27 12.60 -17.32
C VAL A 251 -2.76 12.35 -17.22
N GLY A 252 -2.01 12.86 -18.19
CA GLY A 252 -0.55 12.74 -18.24
C GLY A 252 -0.03 11.44 -18.89
N VAL A 253 -0.93 10.62 -19.46
CA VAL A 253 -0.56 9.40 -20.20
C VAL A 253 -1.29 9.29 -21.56
N GLU A 254 -2.02 10.33 -21.93
CA GLU A 254 -2.76 10.40 -23.20
C GLU A 254 -1.81 10.27 -24.38
N GLY A 255 -2.18 9.41 -25.34
CA GLY A 255 -1.39 9.19 -26.55
C GLY A 255 -0.12 8.36 -26.37
N LEU A 256 0.22 7.96 -25.15
CA LEU A 256 1.31 7.02 -24.90
C LEU A 256 0.90 5.59 -25.24
N ALA A 257 1.87 4.77 -25.64
CA ALA A 257 1.65 3.34 -25.79
C ALA A 257 1.10 2.75 -24.49
N HIS A 258 -0.04 2.06 -24.55
CA HIS A 258 -0.79 1.52 -23.42
C HIS A 258 -1.43 2.58 -22.49
N GLY A 259 -1.46 3.87 -22.86
CA GLY A 259 -2.00 4.94 -22.01
C GLY A 259 -3.51 4.82 -21.74
N ASP A 260 -4.25 4.18 -22.65
CA ASP A 260 -5.70 3.94 -22.60
C ASP A 260 -6.11 2.57 -22.05
N GLU A 261 -5.13 1.74 -21.63
CA GLU A 261 -5.43 0.42 -21.05
C GLU A 261 -6.33 0.53 -19.81
N ALA A 262 -7.26 -0.43 -19.70
CA ALA A 262 -8.11 -0.52 -18.52
C ALA A 262 -7.31 -0.89 -17.26
N GLY A 263 -7.68 -0.32 -16.12
CA GLY A 263 -7.03 -0.57 -14.82
C GLY A 263 -6.67 0.71 -14.07
N GLY A 264 -5.95 0.57 -12.96
CA GLY A 264 -5.50 1.69 -12.15
C GLY A 264 -4.15 2.22 -12.60
N LEU A 265 -4.05 3.54 -12.83
CA LEU A 265 -2.82 4.25 -13.12
C LEU A 265 -2.10 4.62 -11.83
N SER A 266 -0.79 4.37 -11.80
CA SER A 266 0.11 4.74 -10.70
C SER A 266 1.39 5.39 -11.26
N GLY A 267 2.17 6.06 -10.41
CA GLY A 267 3.40 6.74 -10.80
C GLY A 267 3.27 8.26 -10.84
N ALA A 268 4.18 8.93 -11.54
CA ALA A 268 4.29 10.39 -11.54
C ALA A 268 2.98 11.12 -11.89
N PRO A 269 2.15 10.67 -12.86
CA PRO A 269 0.94 11.38 -13.25
C PRO A 269 -0.09 11.57 -12.12
N MET A 270 -0.13 10.67 -11.14
CA MET A 270 -1.11 10.79 -10.04
C MET A 270 -0.60 11.61 -8.84
N ARG A 271 0.61 12.19 -8.90
CA ARG A 271 1.23 12.90 -7.77
C ARG A 271 0.35 13.99 -7.22
N ASP A 272 -0.06 14.90 -8.09
CA ASP A 272 -0.80 16.10 -7.69
C ASP A 272 -2.19 15.73 -7.15
N GLN A 273 -2.89 14.81 -7.82
CA GLN A 273 -4.19 14.32 -7.38
C GLN A 273 -4.09 13.69 -5.98
N SER A 274 -3.11 12.80 -5.76
CA SER A 274 -2.98 12.16 -4.45
C SER A 274 -2.50 13.14 -3.36
N THR A 275 -1.70 14.17 -3.71
CA THR A 275 -1.31 15.23 -2.77
C THR A 275 -2.49 16.12 -2.43
N HIS A 276 -3.37 16.40 -3.38
CA HIS A 276 -4.61 17.14 -3.14
C HIS A 276 -5.51 16.40 -2.13
N ILE A 277 -5.75 15.11 -2.33
CA ILE A 277 -6.53 14.29 -1.36
C ILE A 277 -5.90 14.33 0.04
N VAL A 278 -4.56 14.24 0.13
CA VAL A 278 -3.87 14.35 1.43
C VAL A 278 -4.13 15.71 2.09
N LYS A 279 -4.12 16.82 1.33
CA LYS A 279 -4.43 18.16 1.86
C LYS A 279 -5.87 18.29 2.36
N VAL A 280 -6.83 17.78 1.59
CA VAL A 280 -8.25 17.78 1.99
C VAL A 280 -8.44 16.97 3.28
N LEU A 281 -7.86 15.76 3.34
CA LEU A 281 -7.89 14.94 4.55
C LEU A 281 -7.22 15.65 5.74
N ALA A 282 -6.06 16.27 5.55
CA ALA A 282 -5.33 16.93 6.63
C ALA A 282 -6.11 18.09 7.22
N ALA A 283 -6.77 18.88 6.35
CA ALA A 283 -7.63 19.99 6.77
C ALA A 283 -8.84 19.50 7.59
N GLU A 284 -9.55 18.46 7.12
CA GLU A 284 -10.72 17.92 7.81
C GLU A 284 -10.34 17.19 9.09
N LEU A 285 -9.33 16.35 9.03
CA LEU A 285 -8.90 15.53 10.17
C LEU A 285 -8.28 16.36 11.30
N ALA A 286 -7.63 17.47 10.98
CA ALA A 286 -6.99 18.38 11.95
C ALA A 286 -6.15 17.64 13.01
N GLY A 287 -5.40 16.63 12.60
CA GLY A 287 -4.54 15.79 13.45
C GLY A 287 -5.27 14.68 14.22
N ARG A 288 -6.59 14.55 14.13
CA ARG A 288 -7.36 13.49 14.83
C ARG A 288 -7.04 12.08 14.34
N LEU A 289 -6.61 11.94 13.09
CA LEU A 289 -6.26 10.67 12.46
C LEU A 289 -5.01 10.85 11.61
N PRO A 290 -3.97 10.03 11.77
CA PRO A 290 -2.77 10.12 10.94
C PRO A 290 -3.04 9.67 9.49
N ILE A 291 -2.32 10.30 8.56
CA ILE A 291 -2.39 10.02 7.12
C ILE A 291 -1.10 9.34 6.68
N ILE A 292 -1.23 8.20 5.99
CA ILE A 292 -0.14 7.53 5.28
C ILE A 292 -0.30 7.87 3.80
N ALA A 293 0.59 8.68 3.22
CA ALA A 293 0.45 9.13 1.85
C ALA A 293 1.10 8.19 0.85
N VAL A 294 0.41 7.91 -0.25
CA VAL A 294 0.87 7.04 -1.34
C VAL A 294 0.50 7.66 -2.68
N GLY A 295 1.41 7.62 -3.65
CA GLY A 295 1.13 8.01 -5.04
C GLY A 295 2.07 9.09 -5.56
N GLY A 296 2.70 8.81 -6.71
CA GLY A 296 3.56 9.75 -7.42
C GLY A 296 4.89 10.11 -6.77
N ILE A 297 5.33 9.35 -5.77
CA ILE A 297 6.63 9.59 -5.09
C ILE A 297 7.72 8.88 -5.89
N THR A 298 8.54 9.65 -6.62
CA THR A 298 9.69 9.17 -7.41
C THR A 298 11.01 9.83 -6.97
N GLU A 299 10.95 10.89 -6.15
CA GLU A 299 12.10 11.60 -5.58
C GLU A 299 11.84 11.98 -4.12
N GLY A 300 12.91 12.29 -3.37
CA GLY A 300 12.81 12.72 -1.97
C GLY A 300 11.91 13.94 -1.77
N LYS A 301 12.01 14.94 -2.65
CA LYS A 301 11.15 16.14 -2.60
C LYS A 301 9.65 15.81 -2.66
N HIS A 302 9.24 14.76 -3.41
CA HIS A 302 7.84 14.35 -3.50
C HIS A 302 7.33 13.73 -2.18
N ALA A 303 8.22 13.04 -1.44
CA ALA A 303 7.90 12.57 -0.11
C ALA A 303 7.77 13.76 0.87
N ALA A 304 8.69 14.74 0.80
CA ALA A 304 8.62 15.97 1.59
C ALA A 304 7.33 16.76 1.32
N GLU A 305 6.91 16.88 0.05
CA GLU A 305 5.62 17.51 -0.33
C GLU A 305 4.42 16.82 0.33
N LYS A 306 4.41 15.48 0.41
CA LYS A 306 3.34 14.72 1.08
C LYS A 306 3.33 14.98 2.59
N ILE A 307 4.50 15.01 3.22
CA ILE A 307 4.62 15.34 4.65
C ILE A 307 4.17 16.79 4.90
N ALA A 308 4.62 17.75 4.08
CA ALA A 308 4.16 19.14 4.17
C ALA A 308 2.66 19.31 3.92
N ALA A 309 2.04 18.41 3.13
CA ALA A 309 0.60 18.36 2.92
C ALA A 309 -0.18 17.81 4.12
N GLY A 310 0.49 17.31 5.16
CA GLY A 310 -0.11 16.81 6.40
C GLY A 310 -0.02 15.29 6.61
N ALA A 311 0.73 14.56 5.76
CA ALA A 311 0.96 13.15 5.98
C ALA A 311 1.96 12.91 7.13
N SER A 312 1.74 11.84 7.92
CA SER A 312 2.66 11.38 8.95
C SER A 312 3.68 10.38 8.43
N LEU A 313 3.30 9.59 7.43
CA LEU A 313 4.11 8.55 6.80
C LEU A 313 3.88 8.58 5.28
N VAL A 314 4.84 8.03 4.54
CA VAL A 314 4.73 7.87 3.07
C VAL A 314 5.03 6.43 2.66
N GLN A 315 4.42 5.97 1.56
CA GLN A 315 4.69 4.65 0.99
C GLN A 315 5.07 4.75 -0.49
N LEU A 316 5.97 3.88 -0.91
CA LEU A 316 6.47 3.77 -2.28
C LEU A 316 5.99 2.50 -2.95
N TYR A 317 5.59 2.63 -4.23
CA TYR A 317 5.31 1.50 -5.13
C TYR A 317 6.00 1.71 -6.49
N SER A 318 5.43 2.53 -7.38
CA SER A 318 5.98 2.78 -8.73
C SER A 318 7.34 3.46 -8.69
N GLY A 319 7.57 4.35 -7.72
CA GLY A 319 8.88 4.98 -7.53
C GLY A 319 9.97 3.96 -7.20
N PHE A 320 9.67 2.93 -6.42
CA PHE A 320 10.62 1.85 -6.16
C PHE A 320 10.99 1.07 -7.45
N ILE A 321 10.01 0.83 -8.34
CA ILE A 321 10.23 0.15 -9.62
C ILE A 321 10.99 1.03 -10.61
N SER A 322 10.67 2.33 -10.67
CA SER A 322 11.22 3.25 -11.69
C SER A 322 12.61 3.78 -11.34
N VAL A 323 12.87 4.09 -10.07
CA VAL A 323 14.09 4.81 -9.66
C VAL A 323 14.90 4.12 -8.56
N SER A 324 14.40 3.04 -7.93
CA SER A 324 15.00 2.37 -6.76
C SER A 324 14.94 3.19 -5.46
N TYR A 325 14.97 2.48 -4.33
CA TYR A 325 15.00 3.08 -2.99
C TYR A 325 16.23 3.98 -2.75
N THR A 326 17.37 3.67 -3.36
CA THR A 326 18.62 4.42 -3.18
C THR A 326 18.57 5.87 -3.66
N HIS A 327 17.66 6.21 -4.58
CA HIS A 327 17.43 7.59 -5.02
C HIS A 327 16.38 8.32 -4.17
N LEU A 328 15.71 7.59 -3.29
CA LEU A 328 14.67 8.10 -2.40
C LEU A 328 15.17 8.30 -0.96
N THR A 329 16.46 8.02 -0.69
CA THR A 329 17.10 8.46 0.55
C THR A 329 17.04 9.97 0.57
N LEU A 330 16.06 10.47 1.33
CA LEU A 330 15.86 11.91 1.55
C LEU A 330 17.16 12.54 1.99
N PRO A 331 17.66 13.59 1.30
CA PRO A 331 18.63 14.47 1.92
C PRO A 331 18.00 14.97 3.21
N THR A 332 18.68 14.78 4.33
CA THR A 332 18.22 15.23 5.66
C THR A 332 17.91 16.73 5.72
N SER A 333 18.31 17.49 4.69
CA SER A 333 18.03 18.92 4.52
C SER A 333 16.61 19.26 4.04
N ASP A 334 15.86 18.31 3.45
CA ASP A 334 14.59 18.60 2.79
C ASP A 334 13.35 18.23 3.65
N LEU A 335 13.56 17.72 4.86
CA LEU A 335 12.50 17.30 5.80
C LEU A 335 12.51 18.05 7.14
N VAL A 336 13.34 19.11 7.27
CA VAL A 336 13.39 19.97 8.46
C VAL A 336 12.77 21.32 8.15
#